data_a903b002e23c0fd68bf975cceb1b6424
#
_entry.id   a903b002e23c0fd68bf975cceb1b6424
#
_cell.length_a   1.000
_cell.length_b   1.000
_cell.length_c   1.000
_cell.angle_alpha   90.00
_cell.angle_beta   90.00
_cell.angle_gamma   90.00
#
_symmetry.space_group_name_H-M   'P 1'
#
loop_
_entity.id
_entity.type
_entity.pdbx_description
1 polymer ?
#
loop_
_entity_poly.entity_id
_entity_poly.type
_entity_poly.pdbx_seq_one_letter_code
_entity_poly.pdbx_strand_id
1 'polypeptide(L)'
;MAEKKEYRSAIRSRRFIRQAFLDLLREKRVEKITVTDIVNRADINRSTFYAHYTDVKALIEEIQYEIINRSISLIKETDFLELLKSPIPFLRKLIEIANENRELYSILGKTALSFNQLEKIKVLLVEKAMSLPEIPEEIRQQKKFEVRVNFFVGGIINVYQQYLVGTLDATPEEIIDDIADLIKSSSHTILNVS
;
A
#
# COMPACT_ATOMS: atom_id res chain seq x y z
N MET A 1 -9.75 -16.34 -31.69
CA MET A 1 -11.02 -16.17 -30.92
C MET A 1 -11.04 -16.97 -29.61
N ALA A 2 -10.55 -18.21 -29.57
CA ALA A 2 -10.50 -19.05 -28.36
C ALA A 2 -9.64 -18.43 -27.24
N GLU A 3 -8.43 -18.00 -27.53
CA GLU A 3 -7.48 -17.39 -26.61
C GLU A 3 -8.03 -16.13 -25.89
N LYS A 4 -8.76 -15.27 -26.62
CA LYS A 4 -9.42 -14.07 -26.04
C LYS A 4 -10.58 -14.43 -25.11
N LYS A 5 -11.25 -15.57 -25.35
CA LYS A 5 -12.35 -16.08 -24.51
C LYS A 5 -11.79 -16.71 -23.23
N GLU A 6 -10.71 -17.46 -23.33
CA GLU A 6 -9.98 -18.09 -22.22
C GLU A 6 -9.39 -17.03 -21.28
N TYR A 7 -8.75 -16.00 -21.83
CA TYR A 7 -8.25 -14.86 -21.07
C TYR A 7 -9.36 -14.13 -20.28
N ARG A 8 -10.52 -13.89 -20.91
CA ARG A 8 -11.68 -13.26 -20.23
C ARG A 8 -12.26 -14.15 -19.14
N SER A 9 -12.29 -15.46 -19.34
CA SER A 9 -12.74 -16.44 -18.35
C SER A 9 -11.82 -16.44 -17.13
N ALA A 10 -10.50 -16.40 -17.36
CA ALA A 10 -9.50 -16.36 -16.30
C ALA A 10 -9.60 -15.09 -15.44
N ILE A 11 -9.78 -13.91 -16.07
CA ILE A 11 -9.99 -12.65 -15.33
C ILE A 11 -11.27 -12.71 -14.49
N ARG A 12 -12.35 -13.27 -15.05
CA ARG A 12 -13.64 -13.37 -14.36
C ARG A 12 -13.55 -14.30 -13.14
N SER A 13 -12.96 -15.48 -13.31
CA SER A 13 -12.80 -16.43 -12.19
C SER A 13 -11.90 -15.88 -11.09
N ARG A 14 -10.79 -15.20 -11.44
CA ARG A 14 -9.92 -14.53 -10.46
C ARG A 14 -10.69 -13.48 -9.65
N ARG A 15 -11.54 -12.68 -10.29
CA ARG A 15 -12.39 -11.70 -9.60
C ARG A 15 -13.38 -12.36 -8.65
N PHE A 16 -14.01 -13.47 -9.05
CA PHE A 16 -14.94 -14.20 -8.18
C PHE A 16 -14.24 -14.83 -6.97
N ILE A 17 -13.06 -15.44 -7.17
CA ILE A 17 -12.24 -15.99 -6.09
C ILE A 17 -11.90 -14.88 -5.06
N ARG A 18 -11.44 -13.73 -5.55
CA ARG A 18 -11.10 -12.59 -4.70
C ARG A 18 -12.29 -12.06 -3.92
N GLN A 19 -13.42 -11.86 -4.56
CA GLN A 19 -14.63 -11.39 -3.91
C GLN A 19 -15.11 -12.38 -2.84
N ALA A 20 -15.16 -13.66 -3.16
CA ALA A 20 -15.52 -14.72 -2.22
C ALA A 20 -14.61 -14.74 -0.99
N PHE A 21 -13.31 -14.55 -1.17
CA PHE A 21 -12.35 -14.45 -0.07
C PHE A 21 -12.61 -13.23 0.82
N LEU A 22 -12.83 -12.04 0.23
CA LEU A 22 -13.16 -10.82 0.98
C LEU A 22 -14.47 -10.95 1.77
N ASP A 23 -15.48 -11.58 1.18
CA ASP A 23 -16.75 -11.84 1.87
C ASP A 23 -16.56 -12.80 3.06
N LEU A 24 -15.74 -13.84 2.90
CA LEU A 24 -15.43 -14.79 3.96
C LEU A 24 -14.61 -14.16 5.10
N LEU A 25 -13.76 -13.16 4.83
CA LEU A 25 -13.04 -12.43 5.86
C LEU A 25 -13.96 -11.67 6.84
N ARG A 26 -15.17 -11.31 6.42
CA ARG A 26 -16.18 -10.69 7.29
C ARG A 26 -16.87 -11.67 8.23
N GLU A 27 -16.83 -12.94 7.88
CA GLU A 27 -17.57 -14.00 8.58
C GLU A 27 -16.69 -14.83 9.50
N LYS A 28 -15.39 -14.96 9.18
CA LYS A 28 -14.48 -15.81 9.95
C LYS A 28 -13.02 -15.36 9.87
N ARG A 29 -12.24 -15.80 10.85
CA ARG A 29 -10.81 -15.52 10.92
C ARG A 29 -10.07 -16.07 9.69
N VAL A 30 -9.09 -15.32 9.19
CA VAL A 30 -8.33 -15.65 7.98
C VAL A 30 -7.69 -17.03 8.04
N GLU A 31 -7.19 -17.46 9.22
CA GLU A 31 -6.53 -18.75 9.40
C GLU A 31 -7.49 -19.94 9.25
N LYS A 32 -8.81 -19.69 9.30
CA LYS A 32 -9.87 -20.68 9.14
C LYS A 32 -10.51 -20.68 7.75
N ILE A 33 -10.09 -19.79 6.88
CA ILE A 33 -10.58 -19.76 5.49
C ILE A 33 -9.84 -20.82 4.69
N THR A 34 -10.60 -21.73 4.09
CA THR A 34 -10.08 -22.84 3.28
C THR A 34 -10.39 -22.61 1.79
N VAL A 35 -9.65 -23.32 0.93
CA VAL A 35 -9.96 -23.37 -0.52
C VAL A 35 -11.41 -23.82 -0.75
N THR A 36 -11.90 -24.79 0.06
CA THR A 36 -13.28 -25.28 -0.02
C THR A 36 -14.29 -24.17 0.22
N ASP A 37 -14.06 -23.33 1.22
CA ASP A 37 -14.96 -22.21 1.51
C ASP A 37 -15.01 -21.22 0.33
N ILE A 38 -13.83 -20.92 -0.23
CA ILE A 38 -13.71 -19.95 -1.33
C ILE A 38 -14.40 -20.47 -2.58
N VAL A 39 -14.16 -21.73 -2.99
CA VAL A 39 -14.76 -22.28 -4.21
C VAL A 39 -16.28 -22.42 -4.09
N ASN A 40 -16.79 -22.79 -2.91
CA ASN A 40 -18.22 -22.85 -2.66
C ASN A 40 -18.85 -21.44 -2.71
N ARG A 41 -18.22 -20.43 -2.11
CA ARG A 41 -18.72 -19.06 -2.11
C ARG A 41 -18.65 -18.42 -3.50
N ALA A 42 -17.58 -18.72 -4.27
CA ALA A 42 -17.38 -18.21 -5.62
C ALA A 42 -18.19 -18.94 -6.69
N ASP A 43 -18.84 -20.03 -6.33
CA ASP A 43 -19.56 -20.94 -7.25
C ASP A 43 -18.67 -21.39 -8.42
N ILE A 44 -17.48 -21.92 -8.07
CA ILE A 44 -16.51 -22.45 -9.04
C ILE A 44 -16.00 -23.82 -8.64
N ASN A 45 -15.39 -24.53 -9.60
CA ASN A 45 -14.73 -25.81 -9.32
C ASN A 45 -13.34 -25.58 -8.66
N ARG A 46 -12.90 -26.56 -7.86
CA ARG A 46 -11.55 -26.57 -7.27
C ARG A 46 -10.44 -26.45 -8.30
N SER A 47 -10.59 -27.09 -9.46
CA SER A 47 -9.62 -26.98 -10.56
C SER A 47 -9.48 -25.53 -11.05
N THR A 48 -10.57 -24.77 -11.09
CA THR A 48 -10.55 -23.36 -11.44
C THR A 48 -9.77 -22.53 -10.41
N PHE A 49 -9.91 -22.83 -9.11
CA PHE A 49 -9.09 -22.17 -8.09
C PHE A 49 -7.60 -22.49 -8.28
N TYR A 50 -7.26 -23.77 -8.41
CA TYR A 50 -5.86 -24.22 -8.55
C TYR A 50 -5.22 -23.83 -9.89
N ALA A 51 -6.00 -23.45 -10.90
CA ALA A 51 -5.47 -22.82 -12.11
C ALA A 51 -4.94 -21.39 -11.87
N HIS A 52 -5.32 -20.74 -10.74
CA HIS A 52 -4.90 -19.40 -10.39
C HIS A 52 -3.97 -19.35 -9.18
N TYR A 53 -4.23 -20.16 -8.15
CA TYR A 53 -3.55 -20.10 -6.86
C TYR A 53 -3.22 -21.50 -6.34
N THR A 54 -2.04 -21.66 -5.79
CA THR A 54 -1.63 -22.93 -5.14
C THR A 54 -2.38 -23.18 -3.84
N ASP A 55 -2.71 -22.10 -3.13
CA ASP A 55 -3.38 -22.13 -1.83
C ASP A 55 -3.98 -20.74 -1.51
N VAL A 56 -4.61 -20.61 -0.32
CA VAL A 56 -5.18 -19.35 0.16
C VAL A 56 -4.10 -18.30 0.42
N LYS A 57 -2.90 -18.71 0.81
CA LYS A 57 -1.78 -17.79 1.08
C LYS A 57 -1.33 -17.11 -0.20
N ALA A 58 -1.22 -17.85 -1.32
CA ALA A 58 -0.89 -17.28 -2.63
C ALA A 58 -1.93 -16.23 -3.09
N LEU A 59 -3.22 -16.46 -2.82
CA LEU A 59 -4.27 -15.47 -3.08
C LEU A 59 -4.07 -14.19 -2.24
N ILE A 60 -3.77 -14.34 -0.94
CA ILE A 60 -3.50 -13.21 -0.04
C ILE A 60 -2.29 -12.42 -0.52
N GLU A 61 -1.20 -13.09 -0.87
CA GLU A 61 0.03 -12.49 -1.36
C GLU A 61 -0.21 -11.68 -2.65
N GLU A 62 -1.00 -12.20 -3.59
CA GLU A 62 -1.36 -11.48 -4.82
C GLU A 62 -2.15 -10.21 -4.50
N ILE A 63 -3.16 -10.29 -3.63
CA ILE A 63 -3.97 -9.12 -3.26
C ILE A 63 -3.09 -8.04 -2.61
N GLN A 64 -2.23 -8.42 -1.67
CA GLN A 64 -1.30 -7.50 -1.02
C GLN A 64 -0.32 -6.88 -2.02
N TYR A 65 0.19 -7.68 -2.95
CA TYR A 65 1.11 -7.22 -3.99
C TYR A 65 0.47 -6.18 -4.92
N GLU A 66 -0.79 -6.38 -5.33
CA GLU A 66 -1.51 -5.41 -6.16
C GLU A 66 -1.67 -4.05 -5.46
N ILE A 67 -2.03 -4.07 -4.17
CA ILE A 67 -2.22 -2.84 -3.39
C ILE A 67 -0.90 -2.06 -3.28
N ILE A 68 0.18 -2.77 -2.95
CA ILE A 68 1.51 -2.16 -2.85
C ILE A 68 1.98 -1.61 -4.20
N ASN A 69 1.77 -2.33 -5.28
CA ASN A 69 2.14 -1.85 -6.61
C ASN A 69 1.37 -0.57 -7.01
N ARG A 70 0.10 -0.45 -6.64
CA ARG A 70 -0.65 0.80 -6.84
C ARG A 70 -0.02 1.96 -6.07
N SER A 71 0.36 1.74 -4.81
CA SER A 71 1.05 2.76 -4.01
C SER A 71 2.42 3.11 -4.60
N ILE A 72 3.19 2.11 -5.05
CA ILE A 72 4.49 2.31 -5.72
C ILE A 72 4.32 3.10 -7.02
N SER A 73 3.31 2.78 -7.85
CA SER A 73 3.03 3.51 -9.09
C SER A 73 2.70 4.97 -8.80
N LEU A 74 1.82 5.23 -7.82
CA LEU A 74 1.51 6.58 -7.39
C LEU A 74 2.76 7.37 -6.97
N ILE A 75 3.65 6.76 -6.18
CA ILE A 75 4.91 7.39 -5.75
C ILE A 75 5.81 7.68 -6.95
N LYS A 76 5.94 6.75 -7.89
CA LYS A 76 6.78 6.92 -9.09
C LYS A 76 6.30 8.06 -9.99
N GLU A 77 4.98 8.17 -10.14
CA GLU A 77 4.33 9.17 -10.99
C GLU A 77 4.26 10.56 -10.34
N THR A 78 4.44 10.64 -9.02
CA THR A 78 4.33 11.90 -8.28
C THR A 78 5.57 12.79 -8.49
N ASP A 79 5.36 14.05 -8.83
CA ASP A 79 6.38 15.08 -8.73
C ASP A 79 6.63 15.38 -7.24
N PHE A 80 7.86 15.16 -6.80
CA PHE A 80 8.22 15.26 -5.38
C PHE A 80 8.29 16.70 -4.89
N LEU A 81 8.65 17.66 -5.76
CA LEU A 81 8.62 19.07 -5.41
C LEU A 81 7.19 19.58 -5.26
N GLU A 82 6.32 19.15 -6.16
CA GLU A 82 4.89 19.48 -6.04
C GLU A 82 4.28 18.87 -4.79
N LEU A 83 4.67 17.63 -4.45
CA LEU A 83 4.28 16.98 -3.19
C LEU A 83 4.72 17.79 -1.96
N LEU A 84 5.94 18.33 -1.94
CA LEU A 84 6.40 19.15 -0.82
C LEU A 84 5.64 20.46 -0.68
N LYS A 85 5.18 21.04 -1.80
CA LYS A 85 4.37 22.26 -1.82
C LYS A 85 2.91 22.00 -1.51
N SER A 86 2.35 20.93 -2.06
CA SER A 86 0.92 20.56 -1.99
C SER A 86 0.73 19.07 -1.73
N PRO A 87 0.97 18.60 -0.48
CA PRO A 87 0.95 17.16 -0.17
C PRO A 87 -0.44 16.53 -0.16
N ILE A 88 -1.51 17.32 0.04
CA ILE A 88 -2.88 16.82 0.23
C ILE A 88 -3.36 15.90 -0.92
N PRO A 89 -3.21 16.25 -2.22
CA PRO A 89 -3.68 15.38 -3.30
C PRO A 89 -3.02 14.00 -3.30
N PHE A 90 -1.72 13.95 -2.99
CA PHE A 90 -0.99 12.68 -2.90
C PHE A 90 -1.44 11.86 -1.70
N LEU A 91 -1.52 12.47 -0.51
CA LEU A 91 -1.96 11.80 0.71
C LEU A 91 -3.39 11.28 0.58
N ARG A 92 -4.28 12.04 -0.05
CA ARG A 92 -5.66 11.60 -0.33
C ARG A 92 -5.68 10.34 -1.18
N LYS A 93 -4.92 10.28 -2.26
CA LYS A 93 -4.83 9.08 -3.10
C LYS A 93 -4.26 7.87 -2.36
N LEU A 94 -3.26 8.06 -1.49
CA LEU A 94 -2.76 6.98 -0.63
C LEU A 94 -3.84 6.45 0.31
N ILE A 95 -4.59 7.34 0.95
CA ILE A 95 -5.68 6.97 1.86
C ILE A 95 -6.83 6.30 1.09
N GLU A 96 -7.16 6.72 -0.12
CA GLU A 96 -8.14 6.06 -0.99
C GLU A 96 -7.73 4.61 -1.30
N ILE A 97 -6.48 4.38 -1.69
CA ILE A 97 -5.93 3.01 -1.90
C ILE A 97 -6.04 2.17 -0.63
N ALA A 98 -5.76 2.77 0.53
CA ALA A 98 -5.89 2.12 1.83
C ALA A 98 -7.35 1.73 2.14
N ASN A 99 -8.27 2.66 1.96
CA ASN A 99 -9.69 2.48 2.31
C ASN A 99 -10.37 1.43 1.44
N GLU A 100 -10.04 1.32 0.16
CA GLU A 100 -10.56 0.27 -0.73
C GLU A 100 -10.28 -1.14 -0.20
N ASN A 101 -9.25 -1.29 0.65
CA ASN A 101 -8.79 -2.58 1.16
C ASN A 101 -8.69 -2.62 2.69
N ARG A 102 -9.37 -1.70 3.38
CA ARG A 102 -9.24 -1.50 4.85
C ARG A 102 -9.53 -2.77 5.65
N GLU A 103 -10.56 -3.53 5.27
CA GLU A 103 -10.87 -4.80 5.94
C GLU A 103 -9.73 -5.80 5.84
N LEU A 104 -9.12 -5.92 4.67
CA LEU A 104 -7.96 -6.79 4.47
C LEU A 104 -6.79 -6.35 5.36
N TYR A 105 -6.50 -5.06 5.42
CA TYR A 105 -5.41 -4.54 6.24
C TYR A 105 -5.66 -4.65 7.74
N SER A 106 -6.88 -4.45 8.20
CA SER A 106 -7.22 -4.62 9.63
C SER A 106 -6.97 -6.05 10.12
N ILE A 107 -7.14 -7.03 9.22
CA ILE A 107 -6.96 -8.45 9.51
C ILE A 107 -5.51 -8.90 9.26
N LEU A 108 -4.93 -8.50 8.13
CA LEU A 108 -3.62 -8.98 7.67
C LEU A 108 -2.47 -8.01 7.98
N GLY A 109 -2.77 -6.76 8.32
CA GLY A 109 -1.77 -5.69 8.49
C GLY A 109 -0.75 -5.93 9.61
N LYS A 110 -1.03 -6.87 10.51
CA LYS A 110 -0.12 -7.30 11.59
C LYS A 110 0.81 -8.45 11.16
N THR A 111 0.75 -8.89 9.90
CA THR A 111 1.60 -9.97 9.41
C THR A 111 2.97 -9.46 8.99
N ALA A 112 3.99 -10.32 9.08
CA ALA A 112 5.36 -10.00 8.63
C ALA A 112 5.40 -9.60 7.14
N LEU A 113 4.51 -10.15 6.32
CA LEU A 113 4.41 -9.83 4.90
C LEU A 113 4.01 -8.35 4.67
N SER A 114 3.07 -7.83 5.45
CA SER A 114 2.65 -6.42 5.38
C SER A 114 3.78 -5.47 5.81
N PHE A 115 4.54 -5.84 6.84
CA PHE A 115 5.71 -5.05 7.25
C PHE A 115 6.78 -4.98 6.14
N ASN A 116 7.11 -6.09 5.50
CA ASN A 116 8.08 -6.14 4.42
C ASN A 116 7.66 -5.30 3.21
N GLN A 117 6.35 -5.20 2.96
CA GLN A 117 5.81 -4.42 1.86
C GLN A 117 5.85 -2.91 2.13
N LEU A 118 5.51 -2.48 3.34
CA LEU A 118 5.63 -1.07 3.75
C LEU A 118 7.09 -0.61 3.76
N GLU A 119 8.02 -1.50 4.12
CA GLU A 119 9.46 -1.20 4.03
C GLU A 119 9.91 -0.92 2.58
N LYS A 120 9.37 -1.63 1.58
CA LYS A 120 9.65 -1.33 0.16
C LYS A 120 9.16 0.06 -0.24
N ILE A 121 7.98 0.47 0.23
CA ILE A 121 7.46 1.83 0.00
C ILE A 121 8.37 2.86 0.64
N LYS A 122 8.78 2.63 1.89
CA LYS A 122 9.69 3.51 2.63
C LYS A 122 11.01 3.70 1.88
N VAL A 123 11.65 2.61 1.48
CA VAL A 123 12.91 2.65 0.73
C VAL A 123 12.74 3.47 -0.55
N LEU A 124 11.69 3.23 -1.33
CA LEU A 124 11.43 3.98 -2.56
C LEU A 124 11.24 5.48 -2.32
N LEU A 125 10.53 5.87 -1.26
CA LEU A 125 10.32 7.27 -0.90
C LEU A 125 11.64 7.94 -0.47
N VAL A 126 12.45 7.24 0.33
CA VAL A 126 13.78 7.73 0.75
C VAL A 126 14.69 7.89 -0.47
N GLU A 127 14.80 6.88 -1.33
CA GLU A 127 15.61 6.94 -2.56
C GLU A 127 15.17 8.12 -3.45
N LYS A 128 13.86 8.30 -3.62
CA LYS A 128 13.32 9.41 -4.42
C LYS A 128 13.66 10.76 -3.82
N ALA A 129 13.53 10.93 -2.50
CA ALA A 129 13.91 12.16 -1.81
C ALA A 129 15.41 12.44 -1.87
N MET A 130 16.25 11.39 -1.72
CA MET A 130 17.71 11.50 -1.79
C MET A 130 18.23 11.77 -3.21
N SER A 131 17.43 11.51 -4.25
CA SER A 131 17.82 11.68 -5.66
C SER A 131 17.25 12.95 -6.31
N LEU A 132 16.57 13.84 -5.55
CA LEU A 132 15.98 15.06 -6.09
C LEU A 132 17.07 15.97 -6.69
N PRO A 133 17.02 16.26 -8.01
CA PRO A 133 18.04 17.06 -8.67
C PRO A 133 18.04 18.53 -8.21
N GLU A 134 16.92 19.01 -7.66
CA GLU A 134 16.74 20.37 -7.16
C GLU A 134 17.43 20.59 -5.80
N ILE A 135 17.80 19.53 -5.11
CA ILE A 135 18.58 19.61 -3.88
C ILE A 135 20.06 19.52 -4.25
N PRO A 136 20.88 20.55 -3.90
CA PRO A 136 22.31 20.52 -4.17
C PRO A 136 22.97 19.22 -3.68
N GLU A 137 23.92 18.71 -4.45
CA GLU A 137 24.58 17.43 -4.15
C GLU A 137 25.30 17.46 -2.80
N GLU A 138 25.90 18.59 -2.45
CA GLU A 138 26.57 18.82 -1.17
C GLU A 138 25.61 18.66 0.02
N ILE A 139 24.33 18.96 -0.15
CA ILE A 139 23.28 18.77 0.85
C ILE A 139 22.90 17.31 0.90
N ARG A 140 22.64 16.68 -0.27
CA ARG A 140 22.23 15.28 -0.36
C ARG A 140 23.26 14.30 0.23
N GLN A 141 24.56 14.65 0.16
CA GLN A 141 25.64 13.83 0.72
C GLN A 141 25.81 14.01 2.24
N GLN A 142 25.11 14.93 2.87
CA GLN A 142 25.22 15.12 4.32
C GLN A 142 24.44 14.06 5.10
N LYS A 143 25.06 13.41 6.07
CA LYS A 143 24.39 12.48 6.99
C LYS A 143 23.16 13.10 7.67
N LYS A 144 23.23 14.39 7.97
CA LYS A 144 22.12 15.14 8.58
C LYS A 144 20.89 15.17 7.68
N PHE A 145 21.08 15.30 6.35
CA PHE A 145 19.99 15.25 5.38
C PHE A 145 19.38 13.84 5.30
N GLU A 146 20.21 12.82 5.19
CA GLU A 146 19.80 11.42 5.18
C GLU A 146 18.97 11.06 6.45
N VAL A 147 19.45 11.45 7.63
CA VAL A 147 18.73 11.21 8.90
C VAL A 147 17.37 11.88 8.91
N ARG A 148 17.27 13.14 8.44
CA ARG A 148 16.01 13.87 8.38
C ARG A 148 15.02 13.22 7.43
N VAL A 149 15.46 12.85 6.22
CA VAL A 149 14.60 12.18 5.22
C VAL A 149 14.06 10.86 5.80
N ASN A 150 14.94 10.04 6.40
CA ASN A 150 14.52 8.77 7.01
C ASN A 150 13.54 8.99 8.18
N PHE A 151 13.73 10.01 9.00
CA PHE A 151 12.84 10.34 10.11
C PHE A 151 11.44 10.71 9.59
N PHE A 152 11.34 11.62 8.62
CA PHE A 152 10.05 12.07 8.09
C PHE A 152 9.34 10.97 7.31
N VAL A 153 10.02 10.29 6.41
CA VAL A 153 9.42 9.19 5.65
C VAL A 153 9.02 8.05 6.59
N GLY A 154 9.86 7.71 7.56
CA GLY A 154 9.56 6.68 8.55
C GLY A 154 8.34 7.03 9.41
N GLY A 155 8.22 8.28 9.85
CA GLY A 155 7.07 8.80 10.59
C GLY A 155 5.78 8.69 9.79
N ILE A 156 5.78 9.16 8.55
CA ILE A 156 4.61 9.09 7.65
C ILE A 156 4.18 7.64 7.43
N ILE A 157 5.12 6.74 7.13
CA ILE A 157 4.83 5.32 6.93
C ILE A 157 4.28 4.68 8.20
N ASN A 158 4.80 5.04 9.37
CA ASN A 158 4.29 4.51 10.64
C ASN A 158 2.85 4.97 10.92
N VAL A 159 2.52 6.24 10.71
CA VAL A 159 1.16 6.76 10.85
C VAL A 159 0.21 6.04 9.88
N TYR A 160 0.62 5.91 8.62
CA TYR A 160 -0.14 5.20 7.59
C TYR A 160 -0.38 3.73 7.98
N GLN A 161 0.64 3.04 8.51
CA GLN A 161 0.51 1.66 8.99
C GLN A 161 -0.48 1.55 10.16
N GLN A 162 -0.38 2.43 11.16
CA GLN A 162 -1.29 2.42 12.31
C GLN A 162 -2.74 2.67 11.88
N TYR A 163 -2.96 3.57 10.91
CA TYR A 163 -4.27 3.79 10.31
C TYR A 163 -4.80 2.53 9.62
N LEU A 164 -3.99 1.87 8.80
CA LEU A 164 -4.38 0.64 8.08
C LEU A 164 -4.80 -0.49 9.01
N VAL A 165 -4.07 -0.69 10.11
CA VAL A 165 -4.37 -1.75 11.09
C VAL A 165 -5.41 -1.34 12.14
N GLY A 166 -5.90 -0.09 12.08
CA GLY A 166 -6.93 0.42 12.98
C GLY A 166 -6.45 0.64 14.42
N THR A 167 -5.16 0.89 14.63
CA THR A 167 -4.58 1.20 15.95
C THR A 167 -4.46 2.70 16.21
N LEU A 168 -4.59 3.52 15.19
CA LEU A 168 -4.70 4.97 15.28
C LEU A 168 -6.17 5.37 15.23
N ASP A 169 -6.66 6.00 16.28
CA ASP A 169 -8.02 6.54 16.35
C ASP A 169 -8.04 7.95 15.76
N ALA A 170 -8.07 8.01 14.43
CA ALA A 170 -8.14 9.25 13.67
C ALA A 170 -8.90 9.03 12.36
N THR A 171 -9.56 10.06 11.89
CA THR A 171 -10.24 10.06 10.58
C THR A 171 -9.22 10.20 9.44
N PRO A 172 -9.57 9.78 8.21
CA PRO A 172 -8.74 10.02 7.04
C PRO A 172 -8.36 11.49 6.85
N GLU A 173 -9.31 12.39 7.07
CA GLU A 173 -9.15 13.84 6.92
C GLU A 173 -8.15 14.39 7.94
N GLU A 174 -8.27 14.02 9.22
CA GLU A 174 -7.33 14.42 10.27
C GLU A 174 -5.90 13.96 9.95
N ILE A 175 -5.74 12.72 9.49
CA ILE A 175 -4.41 12.19 9.12
C ILE A 175 -3.83 12.95 7.93
N ILE A 176 -4.65 13.24 6.91
CA ILE A 176 -4.21 13.98 5.71
C ILE A 176 -3.76 15.38 6.09
N ASP A 177 -4.56 16.09 6.88
CA ASP A 177 -4.30 17.47 7.24
C ASP A 177 -3.06 17.58 8.13
N ASP A 178 -2.95 16.76 9.18
CA ASP A 178 -1.80 16.76 10.09
C ASP A 178 -0.49 16.38 9.37
N ILE A 179 -0.51 15.34 8.54
CA ILE A 179 0.69 14.95 7.76
C ILE A 179 1.04 16.05 6.74
N ALA A 180 0.05 16.68 6.10
CA ALA A 180 0.29 17.74 5.14
C ALA A 180 0.95 18.95 5.81
N ASP A 181 0.52 19.33 6.99
CA ASP A 181 1.10 20.43 7.77
C ASP A 181 2.53 20.09 8.24
N LEU A 182 2.77 18.84 8.67
CA LEU A 182 4.11 18.37 9.00
C LEU A 182 5.04 18.42 7.78
N ILE A 183 4.61 17.98 6.61
CA ILE A 183 5.41 18.05 5.37
C ILE A 183 5.74 19.51 5.03
N LYS A 184 4.76 20.42 5.03
CA LYS A 184 4.96 21.84 4.71
C LYS A 184 5.89 22.51 5.70
N SER A 185 5.68 22.34 7.00
CA SER A 185 6.51 22.95 8.04
C SER A 185 7.94 22.42 8.03
N SER A 186 8.10 21.14 7.68
CA SER A 186 9.39 20.44 7.66
C SER A 186 10.16 20.65 6.35
N SER A 187 9.49 21.05 5.26
CA SER A 187 10.15 21.26 3.97
C SER A 187 11.30 22.27 4.08
N HIS A 188 11.14 23.36 4.81
CA HIS A 188 12.22 24.29 5.10
C HIS A 188 13.35 23.65 5.94
N THR A 189 13.02 22.81 6.90
CA THR A 189 14.01 22.14 7.76
C THR A 189 14.76 21.05 7.01
N ILE A 190 14.10 20.36 6.06
CA ILE A 190 14.71 19.33 5.22
C ILE A 190 15.59 19.96 4.15
N LEU A 191 15.12 21.04 3.51
CA LEU A 191 15.80 21.69 2.37
C LEU A 191 16.86 22.72 2.81
N ASN A 192 16.69 23.40 3.96
CA ASN A 192 17.67 24.35 4.49
C ASN A 192 18.62 23.64 5.47
N VAL A 193 19.67 23.06 4.92
CA VAL A 193 20.80 22.57 5.68
C VAL A 193 21.86 23.67 5.72
N SER A 194 21.69 24.65 6.59
CA SER A 194 22.74 25.56 7.04
C SER A 194 23.45 24.97 8.24
#